data_07a7dfa71da29d3669ac036cd7ba5761
#
_entry.id   07a7dfa71da29d3669ac036cd7ba5761
#
_cell.length_a   1.000
_cell.length_b   1.000
_cell.length_c   1.000
_cell.angle_alpha   90.00
_cell.angle_beta   90.00
_cell.angle_gamma   90.00
#
_symmetry.space_group_name_H-M   'P 1'
#
loop_
_entity.id
_entity.type
_entity.pdbx_description
1 polymer ?
#
loop_
_entity_poly.entity_id
_entity_poly.type
_entity_poly.pdbx_seq_one_letter_code
_entity_poly.pdbx_strand_id
1 'polypeptide(L)'
;IEAEPMVDTFEIIEKPEICQFSENLGKMIIRNKNSSLTCIYMTVRLDDATICDKLTLYYDAESLITINLRDIVHTLLECEFPRQTGVTDFTYLYITLTDTATTKTYRFQVIAGGVAAPRKVGLDWWARNFLTWQGQIVTMPAWQPQWLSVVKLNRDPQFLRIKSRLYTAEGIERTQDIFTASEEGIVRINVSFELLWRNICVSEELTPIAYDIYGLGANSVSEPDTAGAKNYPFAQRYILRSGNFRDRCFLFQNSLGGFDTIIASGLSTLLPEGEADTFINQGREAELSNDYTSIWQQNTGYISSSSIARQWQEFLHSSNRYLYADGEWKQIIVTEYEVKHKEAALNSYTFKYHLSEKDEANYYDRAELPEPELPTDFWQIPSIRRE
;
A
#
# COMPACT_ATOMS: atom_id res chain seq x y z
N ILE A 1 44.36 -33.71 18.07
CA ILE A 1 44.26 -33.39 16.62
C ILE A 1 43.47 -32.09 16.61
N GLU A 2 44.19 -30.97 16.53
CA GLU A 2 43.55 -29.67 16.30
C GLU A 2 42.98 -29.70 14.87
N ALA A 3 41.68 -29.46 14.75
CA ALA A 3 41.05 -29.29 13.44
C ALA A 3 41.68 -28.04 12.79
N GLU A 4 42.33 -28.21 11.64
CA GLU A 4 42.77 -27.11 10.82
C GLU A 4 41.60 -26.17 10.58
N PRO A 5 41.76 -24.83 10.71
CA PRO A 5 40.69 -23.89 10.43
C PRO A 5 40.24 -24.07 8.97
N MET A 6 38.98 -24.42 8.76
CA MET A 6 38.39 -24.52 7.42
C MET A 6 38.62 -23.18 6.69
N VAL A 7 39.49 -23.22 5.67
CA VAL A 7 39.76 -22.03 4.85
C VAL A 7 38.52 -21.77 4.00
N ASP A 8 37.96 -20.59 4.15
CA ASP A 8 36.82 -20.13 3.31
C ASP A 8 37.20 -20.21 1.82
N THR A 9 36.44 -20.99 1.08
CA THR A 9 36.68 -21.24 -0.36
C THR A 9 36.19 -20.08 -1.24
N PHE A 10 35.26 -19.27 -0.73
CA PHE A 10 34.76 -18.05 -1.39
C PHE A 10 34.58 -16.89 -0.40
N GLU A 11 34.55 -15.68 -0.92
CA GLU A 11 34.37 -14.45 -0.20
C GLU A 11 33.24 -13.62 -0.82
N ILE A 12 32.41 -13.00 0.02
CA ILE A 12 31.42 -12.03 -0.42
C ILE A 12 32.05 -10.66 -0.44
N ILE A 13 32.15 -10.04 -1.63
CA ILE A 13 32.68 -8.69 -1.82
C ILE A 13 31.56 -7.67 -1.59
N GLU A 14 30.38 -7.94 -2.13
CA GLU A 14 29.20 -7.07 -2.06
C GLU A 14 27.96 -7.92 -1.74
N LYS A 15 27.09 -7.38 -0.91
CA LYS A 15 25.79 -7.99 -0.57
C LYS A 15 24.79 -6.90 -0.26
N PRO A 16 23.47 -7.19 -0.36
CA PRO A 16 22.41 -6.28 0.09
C PRO A 16 22.58 -5.87 1.57
N GLU A 17 22.01 -4.73 1.92
CA GLU A 17 21.82 -4.35 3.31
C GLU A 17 20.77 -5.24 3.99
N ILE A 18 20.73 -5.20 5.32
CA ILE A 18 19.86 -6.07 6.12
C ILE A 18 18.38 -5.86 5.81
N CYS A 19 17.97 -4.62 5.53
CA CYS A 19 16.61 -4.25 5.19
C CYS A 19 16.61 -3.35 3.95
N GLN A 20 15.94 -3.76 2.88
CA GLN A 20 15.87 -3.01 1.62
C GLN A 20 14.52 -3.18 0.91
N PHE A 21 14.20 -2.25 0.03
CA PHE A 21 13.12 -2.44 -0.94
C PHE A 21 13.48 -3.47 -2.00
N SER A 22 12.50 -4.21 -2.46
CA SER A 22 12.67 -5.27 -3.46
C SER A 22 13.22 -4.76 -4.79
N GLU A 23 12.78 -3.60 -5.27
CA GLU A 23 13.31 -2.98 -6.49
C GLU A 23 14.74 -2.44 -6.33
N ASN A 24 15.15 -2.20 -5.10
CA ASN A 24 16.45 -1.65 -4.77
C ASN A 24 17.41 -2.68 -4.17
N LEU A 25 17.05 -3.96 -4.23
CA LEU A 25 17.95 -5.02 -3.78
C LEU A 25 19.29 -4.94 -4.53
N GLY A 26 20.35 -4.82 -3.76
CA GLY A 26 21.71 -4.74 -4.26
C GLY A 26 22.13 -6.04 -4.98
N LYS A 27 23.22 -5.96 -5.70
CA LYS A 27 23.89 -7.14 -6.26
C LYS A 27 24.58 -7.92 -5.15
N MET A 28 24.73 -9.21 -5.35
CA MET A 28 25.62 -10.04 -4.55
C MET A 28 26.82 -10.41 -5.42
N ILE A 29 28.03 -10.04 -4.97
CA ILE A 29 29.27 -10.32 -5.69
C ILE A 29 30.13 -11.25 -4.84
N ILE A 30 30.47 -12.38 -5.42
CA ILE A 30 31.18 -13.48 -4.79
C ILE A 30 32.51 -13.66 -5.49
N ARG A 31 33.61 -13.70 -4.75
CA ARG A 31 34.95 -13.97 -5.26
C ARG A 31 35.39 -15.37 -4.90
N ASN A 32 35.95 -16.08 -5.87
CA ASN A 32 36.61 -17.36 -5.66
C ASN A 32 37.94 -17.16 -4.91
N LYS A 33 38.16 -17.93 -3.85
CA LYS A 33 39.44 -18.02 -3.14
C LYS A 33 40.19 -19.32 -3.43
N ASN A 34 39.52 -20.25 -4.08
CA ASN A 34 40.08 -21.55 -4.42
C ASN A 34 40.05 -21.76 -5.93
N SER A 35 41.19 -21.60 -6.58
CA SER A 35 41.34 -21.72 -8.04
C SER A 35 40.92 -23.06 -8.65
N SER A 36 40.79 -24.09 -7.83
CA SER A 36 40.29 -25.41 -8.27
C SER A 36 38.79 -25.50 -8.37
N LEU A 37 38.02 -24.53 -7.82
CA LEU A 37 36.57 -24.46 -7.90
C LEU A 37 36.15 -23.67 -9.13
N THR A 38 35.27 -24.27 -9.94
CA THR A 38 34.72 -23.64 -11.15
C THR A 38 33.32 -23.08 -10.94
N CYS A 39 32.60 -23.54 -9.92
CA CYS A 39 31.22 -23.14 -9.65
C CYS A 39 30.87 -23.26 -8.16
N ILE A 40 29.80 -22.61 -7.79
CA ILE A 40 29.09 -22.76 -6.50
C ILE A 40 27.61 -23.03 -6.77
N TYR A 41 26.93 -23.58 -5.78
CA TYR A 41 25.48 -23.77 -5.82
C TYR A 41 24.77 -22.71 -4.98
N MET A 42 23.69 -22.18 -5.51
CA MET A 42 22.86 -21.21 -4.82
C MET A 42 21.43 -21.75 -4.64
N THR A 43 20.93 -21.66 -3.42
CA THR A 43 19.52 -21.87 -3.10
C THR A 43 18.92 -20.56 -2.63
N VAL A 44 17.77 -20.17 -3.20
CA VAL A 44 17.04 -18.95 -2.84
C VAL A 44 15.70 -19.34 -2.26
N ARG A 45 15.36 -18.78 -1.08
CA ARG A 45 14.07 -18.93 -0.43
C ARG A 45 13.50 -17.58 -0.06
N LEU A 46 12.18 -17.44 -0.22
CA LEU A 46 11.39 -16.36 0.36
C LEU A 46 10.55 -16.95 1.48
N ASP A 47 10.79 -16.52 2.70
CA ASP A 47 10.23 -17.13 3.91
C ASP A 47 10.43 -18.65 3.88
N ASP A 48 9.35 -19.42 3.85
CA ASP A 48 9.39 -20.89 3.79
C ASP A 48 9.35 -21.44 2.37
N ALA A 49 9.09 -20.60 1.36
CA ALA A 49 9.00 -21.03 -0.03
C ALA A 49 10.38 -21.06 -0.70
N THR A 50 10.78 -22.21 -1.25
CA THR A 50 11.98 -22.33 -2.09
C THR A 50 11.67 -21.84 -3.50
N ILE A 51 12.32 -20.75 -3.90
CA ILE A 51 12.16 -20.15 -5.24
C ILE A 51 13.09 -20.84 -6.24
N CYS A 52 14.30 -21.10 -5.82
CA CYS A 52 15.30 -21.76 -6.66
C CYS A 52 16.13 -22.71 -5.78
N ASP A 53 16.24 -23.97 -6.18
CA ASP A 53 17.06 -24.97 -5.48
C ASP A 53 18.27 -25.32 -6.31
N LYS A 54 19.44 -25.20 -5.67
CA LYS A 54 20.75 -25.63 -6.22
C LYS A 54 21.07 -25.10 -7.63
N LEU A 55 20.78 -23.81 -7.88
CA LEU A 55 21.25 -23.19 -9.13
C LEU A 55 22.77 -23.19 -9.19
N THR A 56 23.32 -23.75 -10.25
CA THR A 56 24.77 -23.75 -10.48
C THR A 56 25.23 -22.43 -11.03
N LEU A 57 26.13 -21.75 -10.33
CA LEU A 57 26.71 -20.47 -10.70
C LEU A 57 28.19 -20.66 -11.02
N TYR A 58 28.61 -20.26 -12.21
CA TYR A 58 29.97 -20.34 -12.67
C TYR A 58 30.73 -19.04 -12.46
N TYR A 59 31.98 -19.13 -12.04
CA TYR A 59 32.88 -17.98 -11.96
C TYR A 59 33.23 -17.47 -13.37
N ASP A 60 33.28 -16.18 -13.51
CA ASP A 60 33.73 -15.50 -14.74
C ASP A 60 35.28 -15.54 -14.86
N ALA A 61 35.80 -14.86 -15.91
CA ALA A 61 37.25 -14.79 -16.15
C ALA A 61 38.02 -14.05 -15.03
N GLU A 62 37.36 -13.24 -14.24
CA GLU A 62 37.91 -12.49 -13.09
C GLU A 62 37.74 -13.26 -11.78
N SER A 63 37.30 -14.51 -11.83
CA SER A 63 36.97 -15.32 -10.66
C SER A 63 35.85 -14.74 -9.78
N LEU A 64 34.88 -14.08 -10.40
CA LEU A 64 33.73 -13.46 -9.78
C LEU A 64 32.42 -14.13 -10.22
N ILE A 65 31.43 -14.09 -9.33
CA ILE A 65 30.02 -14.36 -9.64
C ILE A 65 29.24 -13.11 -9.25
N THR A 66 28.45 -12.57 -10.16
CA THR A 66 27.54 -11.45 -9.90
C THR A 66 26.10 -11.92 -10.01
N ILE A 67 25.33 -11.74 -8.94
CA ILE A 67 23.92 -12.12 -8.87
C ILE A 67 23.08 -10.86 -8.72
N ASN A 68 22.11 -10.65 -9.62
CA ASN A 68 21.14 -9.58 -9.51
C ASN A 68 19.90 -10.11 -8.74
N LEU A 69 19.85 -9.83 -7.46
CA LEU A 69 18.78 -10.34 -6.59
C LEU A 69 17.42 -9.69 -6.83
N ARG A 70 17.41 -8.44 -7.32
CA ARG A 70 16.18 -7.74 -7.69
C ARG A 70 15.33 -8.56 -8.67
N ASP A 71 15.94 -9.05 -9.73
CA ASP A 71 15.24 -9.73 -10.83
C ASP A 71 14.63 -11.06 -10.38
N ILE A 72 15.18 -11.65 -9.30
CA ILE A 72 14.67 -12.90 -8.73
C ILE A 72 13.50 -12.65 -7.78
N VAL A 73 13.52 -11.55 -7.03
CA VAL A 73 12.66 -11.39 -5.85
C VAL A 73 11.51 -10.42 -6.08
N HIS A 74 11.75 -9.32 -6.82
CA HIS A 74 10.78 -8.21 -6.92
C HIS A 74 9.40 -8.64 -7.43
N THR A 75 9.36 -9.50 -8.44
CA THR A 75 8.11 -9.96 -9.06
C THR A 75 7.32 -10.95 -8.22
N LEU A 76 7.92 -11.49 -7.17
CA LEU A 76 7.32 -12.52 -6.29
C LEU A 76 6.71 -11.92 -5.02
N LEU A 77 6.95 -10.62 -4.77
CA LEU A 77 6.48 -9.96 -3.57
C LEU A 77 5.12 -9.30 -3.83
N GLU A 78 4.14 -9.78 -3.10
CA GLU A 78 2.81 -9.18 -3.05
C GLU A 78 2.63 -8.43 -1.73
N CYS A 79 1.93 -7.31 -1.79
CA CYS A 79 1.54 -6.56 -0.61
C CYS A 79 0.06 -6.80 -0.32
N GLU A 80 -0.21 -7.43 0.80
CA GLU A 80 -1.58 -7.70 1.21
C GLU A 80 -2.36 -6.43 1.53
N PHE A 81 -3.62 -6.42 1.17
CA PHE A 81 -4.56 -5.36 1.52
C PHE A 81 -4.65 -5.20 3.05
N PRO A 82 -4.55 -3.96 3.60
CA PRO A 82 -4.58 -3.71 5.03
C PRO A 82 -6.02 -3.88 5.56
N ARG A 83 -6.31 -5.02 6.19
CA ARG A 83 -7.64 -5.30 6.75
C ARG A 83 -7.83 -4.75 8.17
N GLN A 84 -6.76 -4.74 8.96
CA GLN A 84 -6.80 -4.33 10.36
C GLN A 84 -5.47 -3.73 10.80
N THR A 85 -5.51 -2.93 11.88
CA THR A 85 -4.28 -2.44 12.53
C THR A 85 -3.50 -3.60 13.11
N GLY A 86 -2.20 -3.66 12.84
CA GLY A 86 -1.33 -4.72 13.34
C GLY A 86 0.09 -4.66 12.79
N VAL A 87 0.89 -5.62 13.20
CA VAL A 87 2.22 -5.87 12.67
C VAL A 87 2.12 -6.97 11.63
N THR A 88 2.70 -6.75 10.47
CA THR A 88 2.91 -7.78 9.44
C THR A 88 4.39 -8.11 9.43
N ASP A 89 4.73 -9.38 9.43
CA ASP A 89 6.11 -9.84 9.35
C ASP A 89 6.79 -9.31 8.08
N PHE A 90 8.10 -9.15 8.17
CA PHE A 90 8.90 -8.93 6.96
C PHE A 90 8.89 -10.19 6.10
N THR A 91 8.99 -9.99 4.80
CA THR A 91 9.40 -11.09 3.93
C THR A 91 10.91 -11.27 4.04
N TYR A 92 11.33 -12.48 4.37
CA TYR A 92 12.75 -12.81 4.52
C TYR A 92 13.27 -13.50 3.27
N LEU A 93 14.28 -12.89 2.67
CA LEU A 93 15.06 -13.51 1.60
C LEU A 93 16.23 -14.26 2.22
N TYR A 94 16.29 -15.57 2.00
CA TYR A 94 17.41 -16.42 2.37
C TYR A 94 18.18 -16.84 1.12
N ILE A 95 19.50 -16.61 1.15
CA ILE A 95 20.42 -17.02 0.10
C ILE A 95 21.42 -17.96 0.72
N THR A 96 21.37 -19.23 0.34
CA THR A 96 22.33 -20.24 0.75
C THR A 96 23.29 -20.51 -0.39
N LEU A 97 24.56 -20.28 -0.15
CA LEU A 97 25.65 -20.54 -1.07
C LEU A 97 26.40 -21.75 -0.57
N THR A 98 26.59 -22.76 -1.44
CA THR A 98 27.24 -24.03 -1.11
C THR A 98 28.26 -24.38 -2.15
N ASP A 99 29.44 -24.76 -1.72
CA ASP A 99 30.41 -25.49 -2.54
C ASP A 99 30.70 -26.89 -1.95
N THR A 100 31.79 -27.49 -2.32
CA THR A 100 32.16 -28.85 -1.85
C THR A 100 32.54 -28.91 -0.37
N ALA A 101 32.91 -27.78 0.24
CA ALA A 101 33.46 -27.70 1.60
C ALA A 101 32.71 -26.71 2.51
N THR A 102 32.10 -25.66 1.94
CA THR A 102 31.56 -24.56 2.69
C THR A 102 30.10 -24.32 2.34
N THR A 103 29.26 -24.08 3.37
CA THR A 103 27.87 -23.62 3.19
C THR A 103 27.67 -22.35 4.02
N LYS A 104 27.19 -21.28 3.39
CA LYS A 104 26.87 -20.00 4.06
C LYS A 104 25.48 -19.57 3.70
N THR A 105 24.67 -19.19 4.70
CA THR A 105 23.32 -18.66 4.52
C THR A 105 23.29 -17.19 4.92
N TYR A 106 22.73 -16.36 4.08
CA TYR A 106 22.48 -14.93 4.29
C TYR A 106 20.98 -14.70 4.37
N ARG A 107 20.56 -13.84 5.30
CA ARG A 107 19.16 -13.44 5.51
C ARG A 107 19.03 -11.94 5.33
N PHE A 108 18.05 -11.52 4.53
CA PHE A 108 17.71 -10.12 4.28
C PHE A 108 16.23 -9.90 4.50
N GLN A 109 15.87 -8.75 5.08
CA GLN A 109 14.48 -8.28 5.20
C GLN A 109 14.14 -7.52 3.92
N VAL A 110 13.07 -7.91 3.25
CA VAL A 110 12.67 -7.30 1.99
C VAL A 110 11.27 -6.71 2.11
N ILE A 111 11.12 -5.48 1.65
CA ILE A 111 9.85 -4.75 1.62
C ILE A 111 9.47 -4.55 0.15
N ALA A 112 8.26 -4.94 -0.23
CA ALA A 112 7.75 -4.72 -1.58
C ALA A 112 7.75 -3.23 -1.91
N GLY A 113 8.46 -2.82 -2.97
CA GLY A 113 8.55 -1.43 -3.39
C GLY A 113 9.93 -1.02 -3.87
N GLY A 114 10.11 0.29 -4.07
CA GLY A 114 11.37 0.86 -4.54
C GLY A 114 11.39 2.38 -4.57
N VAL A 115 12.59 2.93 -4.56
CA VAL A 115 12.82 4.38 -4.64
C VAL A 115 13.92 4.70 -5.65
N ALA A 116 13.83 5.87 -6.29
CA ALA A 116 14.85 6.32 -7.26
C ALA A 116 16.22 6.62 -6.63
N ALA A 117 16.27 6.89 -5.32
CA ALA A 117 17.48 7.21 -4.59
C ALA A 117 17.71 6.26 -3.40
N PRO A 118 17.99 4.97 -3.62
CA PRO A 118 18.06 3.96 -2.56
C PRO A 118 19.15 4.26 -1.51
N ARG A 119 20.22 4.96 -1.86
CA ARG A 119 21.28 5.33 -0.93
C ARG A 119 20.85 6.26 0.22
N LYS A 120 19.66 6.88 0.10
CA LYS A 120 19.06 7.71 1.14
C LYS A 120 18.22 6.89 2.13
N VAL A 121 17.93 5.64 1.82
CA VAL A 121 17.12 4.74 2.63
C VAL A 121 18.06 3.88 3.46
N GLY A 122 18.45 4.37 4.61
CA GLY A 122 19.21 3.61 5.60
C GLY A 122 18.38 3.28 6.83
N LEU A 123 18.99 2.61 7.81
CA LEU A 123 18.32 2.20 9.04
C LEU A 123 17.66 3.36 9.81
N ASP A 124 18.26 4.56 9.76
CA ASP A 124 17.69 5.75 10.39
C ASP A 124 16.48 6.28 9.63
N TRP A 125 16.42 6.09 8.31
CA TRP A 125 15.27 6.47 7.51
C TRP A 125 14.06 5.61 7.86
N TRP A 126 14.24 4.28 7.95
CA TRP A 126 13.19 3.35 8.37
C TRP A 126 12.58 3.70 9.73
N ALA A 127 13.41 4.11 10.66
CA ALA A 127 12.99 4.44 12.02
C ALA A 127 12.28 5.80 12.15
N ARG A 128 12.27 6.64 11.09
CA ARG A 128 11.84 8.05 11.18
C ARG A 128 10.82 8.45 10.13
N ASN A 129 10.31 7.51 9.33
CA ASN A 129 9.39 7.83 8.26
C ASN A 129 8.21 6.88 8.21
N PHE A 130 7.03 7.42 7.95
CA PHE A 130 5.93 6.61 7.45
C PHE A 130 6.22 6.20 6.00
N LEU A 131 5.73 5.02 5.61
CA LEU A 131 5.81 4.52 4.25
C LEU A 131 4.69 5.15 3.39
N THR A 132 4.77 6.45 3.17
CA THR A 132 3.77 7.22 2.44
C THR A 132 4.40 8.32 1.60
N TRP A 133 3.80 8.60 0.45
CA TRP A 133 4.10 9.77 -0.37
C TRP A 133 3.20 10.96 -0.06
N GLN A 134 2.31 10.83 0.91
CA GLN A 134 1.50 11.95 1.37
C GLN A 134 2.41 13.06 1.91
N GLY A 135 2.04 14.31 1.66
CA GLY A 135 2.70 15.43 2.31
C GLY A 135 2.51 15.37 3.83
N GLN A 136 3.38 16.01 4.59
CA GLN A 136 3.26 16.05 6.06
C GLN A 136 1.93 16.63 6.56
N ILE A 137 1.24 17.39 5.71
CA ILE A 137 -0.09 17.95 5.97
C ILE A 137 -1.01 17.53 4.83
N VAL A 138 -2.07 16.82 5.18
CA VAL A 138 -3.10 16.35 4.25
C VAL A 138 -4.43 16.99 4.61
N THR A 139 -5.12 17.57 3.64
CA THR A 139 -6.48 18.07 3.82
C THR A 139 -7.47 17.05 3.27
N MET A 140 -8.40 16.59 4.11
CA MET A 140 -9.29 15.47 3.77
C MET A 140 -10.68 15.62 4.38
N PRO A 141 -11.74 15.03 3.81
CA PRO A 141 -13.02 14.92 4.49
C PRO A 141 -12.94 13.93 5.67
N ALA A 142 -13.72 14.16 6.72
CA ALA A 142 -13.71 13.36 7.94
C ALA A 142 -14.04 11.86 7.69
N TRP A 143 -14.88 11.57 6.69
CA TRP A 143 -15.29 10.22 6.33
C TRP A 143 -14.22 9.41 5.57
N GLN A 144 -13.15 10.07 5.08
CA GLN A 144 -12.11 9.39 4.29
C GLN A 144 -11.33 8.40 5.15
N PRO A 145 -11.33 7.11 4.80
CA PRO A 145 -10.47 6.15 5.47
C PRO A 145 -8.99 6.47 5.22
N GLN A 146 -8.14 6.28 6.24
CA GLN A 146 -6.71 6.54 6.16
C GLN A 146 -5.90 5.41 6.76
N TRP A 147 -4.83 5.05 6.05
CA TRP A 147 -3.87 4.07 6.50
C TRP A 147 -2.47 4.68 6.54
N LEU A 148 -1.71 4.33 7.55
CA LEU A 148 -0.28 4.61 7.62
C LEU A 148 0.48 3.33 7.90
N SER A 149 1.67 3.24 7.32
CA SER A 149 2.58 2.13 7.57
C SER A 149 3.93 2.67 8.04
N VAL A 150 4.59 1.95 8.95
CA VAL A 150 5.93 2.28 9.44
C VAL A 150 6.70 0.99 9.70
N VAL A 151 8.00 1.04 9.51
CA VAL A 151 8.88 -0.10 9.77
C VAL A 151 9.34 -0.07 11.24
N LYS A 152 9.10 -1.18 11.96
CA LYS A 152 9.68 -1.44 13.27
C LYS A 152 10.82 -2.45 13.11
N LEU A 153 12.04 -2.00 13.34
CA LEU A 153 13.22 -2.87 13.35
C LEU A 153 13.48 -3.38 14.76
N ASN A 154 14.13 -4.52 14.88
CA ASN A 154 14.58 -5.07 16.17
C ASN A 154 15.80 -4.28 16.71
N ARG A 155 15.51 -3.08 17.20
CA ARG A 155 16.48 -2.12 17.72
C ARG A 155 15.84 -1.34 18.88
N ASP A 156 16.67 -0.71 19.69
CA ASP A 156 16.19 0.27 20.66
C ASP A 156 15.56 1.49 19.93
N PRO A 157 14.45 1.99 20.42
CA PRO A 157 13.70 1.57 21.60
C PRO A 157 12.90 0.27 21.38
N GLN A 158 12.66 -0.47 22.46
CA GLN A 158 11.99 -1.78 22.43
C GLN A 158 10.58 -1.71 21.86
N PHE A 159 9.86 -0.63 22.16
CA PHE A 159 8.49 -0.40 21.73
C PHE A 159 8.41 0.79 20.78
N LEU A 160 7.57 0.66 19.76
CA LEU A 160 7.10 1.76 18.94
C LEU A 160 5.66 2.06 19.31
N ARG A 161 5.41 3.22 19.92
CA ARG A 161 4.07 3.68 20.29
C ARG A 161 3.57 4.67 19.26
N ILE A 162 2.39 4.41 18.71
CA ILE A 162 1.71 5.31 17.78
C ILE A 162 0.56 5.99 18.51
N LYS A 163 0.53 7.30 18.46
CA LYS A 163 -0.43 8.15 19.16
C LYS A 163 -1.13 9.08 18.19
N SER A 164 -2.31 9.55 18.59
CA SER A 164 -3.03 10.61 17.90
C SER A 164 -3.33 11.77 18.84
N ARG A 165 -3.31 12.99 18.28
CA ARG A 165 -3.70 14.22 18.97
C ARG A 165 -4.75 14.96 18.13
N LEU A 166 -5.91 15.19 18.72
CA LEU A 166 -7.00 15.95 18.14
C LEU A 166 -6.91 17.44 18.51
N TYR A 167 -7.24 18.30 17.56
CA TYR A 167 -7.40 19.73 17.71
C TYR A 167 -8.83 20.13 17.34
N THR A 168 -9.46 20.94 18.19
CA THR A 168 -10.85 21.36 18.03
C THR A 168 -11.00 22.86 17.94
N ALA A 169 -12.14 23.33 17.41
CA ALA A 169 -12.45 24.76 17.30
C ALA A 169 -12.58 25.44 18.67
N GLU A 170 -12.94 24.69 19.70
CA GLU A 170 -13.05 25.15 21.08
C GLU A 170 -11.68 25.32 21.75
N GLY A 171 -10.57 25.01 21.05
CA GLY A 171 -9.22 25.05 21.59
C GLY A 171 -8.90 23.88 22.52
N ILE A 172 -9.73 22.86 22.52
CA ILE A 172 -9.52 21.65 23.32
C ILE A 172 -8.62 20.69 22.54
N GLU A 173 -7.60 20.17 23.21
CA GLU A 173 -6.75 19.10 22.69
C GLU A 173 -7.05 17.78 23.41
N ARG A 174 -7.06 16.69 22.64
CA ARG A 174 -7.18 15.32 23.17
C ARG A 174 -6.08 14.46 22.59
N THR A 175 -5.50 13.58 23.40
CA THR A 175 -4.46 12.65 22.96
C THR A 175 -4.85 11.23 23.35
N GLN A 176 -4.63 10.28 22.45
CA GLN A 176 -4.86 8.87 22.70
C GLN A 176 -3.75 8.00 22.11
N ASP A 177 -3.53 6.84 22.72
CA ASP A 177 -2.69 5.80 22.16
C ASP A 177 -3.51 5.02 21.12
N ILE A 178 -2.94 4.81 19.94
CA ILE A 178 -3.58 4.04 18.85
C ILE A 178 -3.08 2.60 18.87
N PHE A 179 -1.75 2.45 18.88
CA PHE A 179 -1.11 1.14 18.75
C PHE A 179 0.28 1.14 19.38
N THR A 180 0.69 -0.01 19.91
CA THR A 180 2.05 -0.23 20.40
C THR A 180 2.61 -1.52 19.80
N ALA A 181 3.70 -1.40 19.05
CA ALA A 181 4.41 -2.52 18.47
C ALA A 181 5.64 -2.88 19.31
N SER A 182 5.77 -4.14 19.70
CA SER A 182 6.95 -4.74 20.35
C SER A 182 7.77 -5.56 19.36
N GLU A 183 7.13 -6.13 18.37
CA GLU A 183 7.73 -7.03 17.37
C GLU A 183 8.27 -6.26 16.18
N GLU A 184 9.29 -6.82 15.52
CA GLU A 184 9.80 -6.30 14.26
C GLU A 184 8.82 -6.60 13.13
N GLY A 185 8.71 -5.70 12.16
CA GLY A 185 7.83 -5.87 11.01
C GLY A 185 7.36 -4.55 10.43
N ILE A 186 6.38 -4.64 9.54
CA ILE A 186 5.67 -3.50 8.98
C ILE A 186 4.41 -3.29 9.81
N VAL A 187 4.41 -2.21 10.59
CA VAL A 187 3.25 -1.80 11.40
C VAL A 187 2.29 -1.05 10.48
N ARG A 188 1.09 -1.60 10.28
CA ARG A 188 0.00 -0.99 9.50
C ARG A 188 -1.09 -0.51 10.45
N ILE A 189 -1.51 0.73 10.28
CA ILE A 189 -2.39 1.40 11.23
C ILE A 189 -3.53 2.08 10.49
N ASN A 190 -4.76 1.72 10.85
CA ASN A 190 -5.93 2.48 10.43
C ASN A 190 -6.00 3.76 11.27
N VAL A 191 -5.77 4.90 10.63
CA VAL A 191 -5.75 6.22 11.28
C VAL A 191 -6.93 7.10 10.86
N SER A 192 -8.01 6.48 10.37
CA SER A 192 -9.23 7.17 9.95
C SER A 192 -9.84 7.98 11.09
N PHE A 193 -10.26 9.21 10.80
CA PHE A 193 -10.92 10.07 11.79
C PHE A 193 -12.17 9.42 12.38
N GLU A 194 -12.99 8.78 11.55
CA GLU A 194 -14.20 8.07 11.96
C GLU A 194 -13.93 7.01 13.03
N LEU A 195 -12.82 6.29 12.90
CA LEU A 195 -12.41 5.25 13.85
C LEU A 195 -11.87 5.85 15.15
N LEU A 196 -11.02 6.86 15.04
CA LEU A 196 -10.26 7.37 16.18
C LEU A 196 -11.02 8.40 17.00
N TRP A 197 -11.74 9.32 16.36
CA TRP A 197 -12.19 10.55 17.02
C TRP A 197 -13.67 10.82 16.96
N ARG A 198 -14.42 10.22 16.03
CA ARG A 198 -15.85 10.50 15.84
C ARG A 198 -16.65 10.37 17.14
N ASN A 199 -16.50 9.26 17.83
CA ASN A 199 -17.27 8.99 19.06
C ASN A 199 -16.94 9.99 20.17
N ILE A 200 -15.67 10.38 20.29
CA ILE A 200 -15.21 11.36 21.28
C ILE A 200 -15.79 12.74 20.93
N CYS A 201 -15.70 13.15 19.66
CA CYS A 201 -16.26 14.43 19.24
C CYS A 201 -17.78 14.53 19.45
N VAL A 202 -18.51 13.45 19.16
CA VAL A 202 -19.96 13.41 19.38
C VAL A 202 -20.30 13.41 20.87
N SER A 203 -19.59 12.64 21.72
CA SER A 203 -19.88 12.55 23.15
C SER A 203 -19.51 13.81 23.94
N GLU A 204 -18.47 14.53 23.51
CA GLU A 204 -18.00 15.76 24.17
C GLU A 204 -18.47 17.03 23.45
N GLU A 205 -19.31 16.91 22.41
CA GLU A 205 -19.82 18.03 21.58
C GLU A 205 -18.69 18.90 21.01
N LEU A 206 -17.60 18.27 20.53
CA LEU A 206 -16.43 18.96 20.01
C LEU A 206 -16.49 19.11 18.49
N THR A 207 -16.04 20.27 18.00
CA THR A 207 -15.91 20.56 16.57
C THR A 207 -14.46 20.25 16.11
N PRO A 208 -14.19 19.13 15.46
CA PRO A 208 -12.83 18.76 15.05
C PRO A 208 -12.34 19.63 13.90
N ILE A 209 -11.10 20.12 13.99
CA ILE A 209 -10.43 20.88 12.93
C ILE A 209 -9.34 20.03 12.26
N ALA A 210 -8.49 19.37 13.08
CA ALA A 210 -7.35 18.61 12.62
C ALA A 210 -6.96 17.54 13.64
N TYR A 211 -6.19 16.57 13.21
CA TYR A 211 -5.51 15.64 14.11
C TYR A 211 -4.14 15.26 13.58
N ASP A 212 -3.25 14.93 14.50
CA ASP A 212 -1.91 14.46 14.23
C ASP A 212 -1.80 12.98 14.56
N ILE A 213 -1.05 12.25 13.75
CA ILE A 213 -0.56 10.90 14.04
C ILE A 213 0.95 10.98 14.18
N TYR A 214 1.51 10.46 15.26
CA TYR A 214 2.94 10.50 15.50
C TYR A 214 3.45 9.25 16.20
N GLY A 215 4.73 8.94 15.97
CA GLY A 215 5.41 7.79 16.55
C GLY A 215 6.39 8.18 17.63
N LEU A 216 6.45 7.38 18.68
CA LEU A 216 7.38 7.49 19.81
C LEU A 216 8.08 6.18 20.03
N GLY A 217 9.40 6.24 20.22
CA GLY A 217 10.12 5.13 20.81
C GLY A 217 9.96 5.11 22.33
N ALA A 218 9.76 3.93 22.92
CA ALA A 218 9.63 3.74 24.35
C ALA A 218 10.37 2.48 24.81
N ASN A 219 10.89 2.50 26.03
CA ASN A 219 11.53 1.32 26.65
C ASN A 219 10.54 0.50 27.47
N SER A 220 9.37 1.05 27.75
CA SER A 220 8.25 0.32 28.35
C SER A 220 6.93 0.79 27.77
N VAL A 221 5.89 -0.06 27.83
CA VAL A 221 4.53 0.24 27.34
C VAL A 221 3.90 1.42 28.10
N SER A 222 4.24 1.58 29.38
CA SER A 222 3.69 2.60 30.28
C SER A 222 4.60 3.84 30.44
N GLU A 223 5.64 3.96 29.64
CA GLU A 223 6.55 5.10 29.74
C GLU A 223 5.80 6.42 29.51
N PRO A 224 5.92 7.41 30.39
CA PRO A 224 5.26 8.70 30.21
C PRO A 224 5.75 9.38 28.92
N ASP A 225 4.85 10.07 28.26
CA ASP A 225 5.16 10.91 27.11
C ASP A 225 5.84 12.20 27.57
N THR A 226 7.13 12.11 27.93
CA THR A 226 7.93 13.24 28.41
C THR A 226 8.59 14.02 27.28
N ALA A 227 8.61 13.47 26.07
CA ALA A 227 9.10 14.16 24.89
C ALA A 227 8.03 15.17 24.44
N GLY A 228 8.26 16.45 24.67
CA GLY A 228 7.42 17.50 24.09
C GLY A 228 7.29 17.30 22.56
N ALA A 229 6.19 17.73 21.97
CA ALA A 229 5.78 17.54 20.56
C ALA A 229 6.86 17.89 19.49
N LYS A 230 8.00 18.38 19.87
CA LYS A 230 9.13 18.75 19.00
C LYS A 230 10.10 17.61 18.69
N ASN A 231 9.99 16.47 19.38
CA ASN A 231 10.96 15.37 19.31
C ASN A 231 10.38 14.07 18.76
N TYR A 232 9.24 14.13 18.08
CA TYR A 232 8.70 12.94 17.42
C TYR A 232 9.57 12.60 16.19
N PRO A 233 10.01 11.36 16.05
CA PRO A 233 10.82 10.95 14.89
C PRO A 233 10.05 11.12 13.57
N PHE A 234 8.72 10.98 13.60
CA PHE A 234 7.83 11.17 12.45
C PHE A 234 6.43 11.58 12.90
N ALA A 235 5.78 12.41 12.09
CA ALA A 235 4.41 12.87 12.32
C ALA A 235 3.71 13.14 11.00
N GLN A 236 2.39 12.90 10.97
CA GLN A 236 1.47 13.18 9.87
C GLN A 236 0.31 14.00 10.40
N ARG A 237 -0.02 15.12 9.76
CA ARG A 237 -1.17 15.97 10.12
C ARG A 237 -2.28 15.83 9.09
N TYR A 238 -3.49 15.65 9.58
CA TYR A 238 -4.72 15.65 8.80
C TYR A 238 -5.59 16.86 9.18
N ILE A 239 -5.86 17.74 8.21
CA ILE A 239 -6.78 18.88 8.37
C ILE A 239 -8.12 18.45 7.81
N LEU A 240 -9.16 18.58 8.61
CA LEU A 240 -10.50 18.15 8.25
C LEU A 240 -11.22 19.24 7.43
N ARG A 241 -11.86 18.84 6.35
CA ARG A 241 -12.74 19.67 5.54
C ARG A 241 -14.11 19.04 5.40
N SER A 242 -15.08 19.82 5.00
CA SER A 242 -16.39 19.29 4.59
C SER A 242 -16.22 18.38 3.35
N GLY A 243 -16.91 17.28 3.34
CA GLY A 243 -16.99 16.39 2.17
C GLY A 243 -17.80 17.04 1.04
N ASN A 244 -17.53 16.61 -0.19
CA ASN A 244 -18.32 16.95 -1.37
C ASN A 244 -18.97 15.65 -1.88
N PHE A 245 -20.20 15.72 -2.39
CA PHE A 245 -20.91 14.59 -2.98
C PHE A 245 -20.18 13.95 -4.19
N ARG A 246 -19.25 14.70 -4.79
CA ARG A 246 -18.40 14.20 -5.90
C ARG A 246 -17.14 13.50 -5.42
N ASP A 247 -16.82 13.61 -4.13
CA ASP A 247 -15.59 13.02 -3.59
C ASP A 247 -15.65 11.48 -3.69
N ARG A 248 -14.68 10.89 -4.36
CA ARG A 248 -14.47 9.44 -4.41
C ARG A 248 -13.12 9.13 -3.80
N CYS A 249 -13.10 8.20 -2.86
CA CYS A 249 -11.88 7.80 -2.19
C CYS A 249 -11.28 6.55 -2.83
N PHE A 250 -10.01 6.63 -3.15
CA PHE A 250 -9.23 5.51 -3.66
C PHE A 250 -8.11 5.18 -2.68
N LEU A 251 -7.84 3.88 -2.53
CA LEU A 251 -6.69 3.35 -1.81
C LEU A 251 -5.78 2.64 -2.81
N PHE A 252 -4.49 2.77 -2.64
CA PHE A 252 -3.52 2.09 -3.49
C PHE A 252 -2.24 1.77 -2.73
N GLN A 253 -1.57 0.71 -3.16
CA GLN A 253 -0.23 0.40 -2.72
C GLN A 253 0.74 1.39 -3.34
N ASN A 254 1.50 2.11 -2.51
CA ASN A 254 2.53 3.02 -2.98
C ASN A 254 3.88 2.32 -3.16
N SER A 255 4.83 2.99 -3.84
CA SER A 255 6.17 2.44 -4.10
C SER A 255 7.03 2.29 -2.84
N LEU A 256 6.61 2.78 -1.68
CA LEU A 256 7.28 2.58 -0.39
C LEU A 256 6.77 1.33 0.36
N GLY A 257 5.91 0.51 -0.27
CA GLY A 257 5.33 -0.69 0.36
C GLY A 257 4.25 -0.41 1.41
N GLY A 258 3.80 0.84 1.51
CA GLY A 258 2.64 1.25 2.28
C GLY A 258 1.39 1.37 1.42
N PHE A 259 0.30 1.78 2.07
CA PHE A 259 -0.95 2.12 1.38
C PHE A 259 -1.29 3.58 1.62
N ASP A 260 -1.59 4.29 0.55
CA ASP A 260 -2.03 5.66 0.58
C ASP A 260 -3.48 5.77 0.11
N THR A 261 -4.21 6.75 0.64
CA THR A 261 -5.55 7.10 0.16
C THR A 261 -5.52 8.46 -0.53
N ILE A 262 -6.34 8.61 -1.56
CA ILE A 262 -6.46 9.84 -2.32
C ILE A 262 -7.91 10.08 -2.71
N ILE A 263 -8.31 11.35 -2.75
CA ILE A 263 -9.66 11.77 -3.16
C ILE A 263 -9.63 12.32 -4.58
N ALA A 264 -10.50 11.77 -5.43
CA ALA A 264 -10.88 12.40 -6.69
C ALA A 264 -12.16 13.22 -6.44
N SER A 265 -12.07 14.53 -6.66
CA SER A 265 -13.19 15.47 -6.51
C SER A 265 -13.76 15.98 -7.84
N GLY A 266 -13.24 15.47 -8.94
CA GLY A 266 -13.72 15.79 -10.28
C GLY A 266 -14.93 14.94 -10.70
N LEU A 267 -15.39 15.18 -11.93
CA LEU A 267 -16.55 14.49 -12.48
C LEU A 267 -16.25 13.00 -12.66
N SER A 268 -17.23 12.18 -12.31
CA SER A 268 -17.28 10.74 -12.60
C SER A 268 -18.41 10.45 -13.57
N THR A 269 -18.13 9.70 -14.62
CA THR A 269 -19.10 9.33 -15.67
C THR A 269 -19.07 7.82 -15.84
N LEU A 270 -20.22 7.19 -15.79
CA LEU A 270 -20.38 5.77 -16.14
C LEU A 270 -20.47 5.64 -17.67
N LEU A 271 -19.62 4.83 -18.24
CA LEU A 271 -19.54 4.52 -19.67
C LEU A 271 -19.75 3.01 -19.80
N PRO A 272 -21.00 2.55 -19.95
CA PRO A 272 -21.23 1.13 -20.16
C PRO A 272 -20.72 0.73 -21.54
N GLU A 273 -19.94 -0.32 -21.59
CA GLU A 273 -19.47 -0.94 -22.84
C GLU A 273 -20.09 -2.34 -22.93
N GLY A 274 -20.70 -2.64 -24.07
CA GLY A 274 -21.29 -3.94 -24.35
C GLY A 274 -20.90 -4.43 -25.74
N GLU A 275 -20.55 -5.70 -25.85
CA GLU A 275 -20.31 -6.38 -27.11
C GLU A 275 -21.26 -7.54 -27.24
N ALA A 276 -22.08 -7.51 -28.30
CA ALA A 276 -23.08 -8.55 -28.55
C ALA A 276 -22.56 -9.51 -29.63
N ASP A 277 -22.49 -10.79 -29.28
CA ASP A 277 -22.29 -11.84 -30.25
C ASP A 277 -23.63 -12.13 -30.95
N THR A 278 -23.61 -12.11 -32.25
CA THR A 278 -24.83 -12.35 -33.06
C THR A 278 -24.68 -13.61 -33.92
N PHE A 279 -25.81 -14.25 -34.20
CA PHE A 279 -25.90 -15.37 -35.16
C PHE A 279 -27.09 -15.22 -36.08
N ILE A 280 -27.03 -15.86 -37.25
CA ILE A 280 -28.12 -15.85 -38.23
C ILE A 280 -29.01 -17.07 -38.01
N ASN A 281 -30.27 -16.85 -37.67
CA ASN A 281 -31.29 -17.88 -37.54
C ASN A 281 -32.41 -17.60 -38.55
N GLN A 282 -32.62 -18.52 -39.46
CA GLN A 282 -33.68 -18.43 -40.52
C GLN A 282 -33.64 -17.10 -41.31
N GLY A 283 -32.40 -16.59 -41.61
CA GLY A 283 -32.23 -15.35 -42.36
C GLY A 283 -32.46 -14.07 -41.53
N ARG A 284 -32.58 -14.19 -40.21
CA ARG A 284 -32.62 -13.06 -39.24
C ARG A 284 -31.44 -13.11 -38.32
N GLU A 285 -30.85 -11.97 -38.05
CA GLU A 285 -29.82 -11.82 -37.05
C GLU A 285 -30.45 -11.87 -35.64
N ALA A 286 -29.89 -12.68 -34.77
CA ALA A 286 -30.28 -12.81 -33.38
C ALA A 286 -29.08 -12.75 -32.49
N GLU A 287 -29.22 -12.17 -31.31
CA GLU A 287 -28.18 -12.05 -30.30
C GLU A 287 -27.97 -13.39 -29.60
N LEU A 288 -26.71 -13.83 -29.50
CA LEU A 288 -26.31 -15.06 -28.84
C LEU A 288 -25.89 -14.77 -27.38
N SER A 289 -25.08 -13.77 -27.19
CA SER A 289 -24.60 -13.30 -25.89
C SER A 289 -24.32 -11.80 -25.93
N ASN A 290 -24.34 -11.18 -24.77
CA ASN A 290 -24.00 -9.77 -24.63
C ASN A 290 -23.07 -9.63 -23.43
N ASP A 291 -21.78 -9.37 -23.68
CA ASP A 291 -20.83 -9.08 -22.65
C ASP A 291 -20.89 -7.60 -22.30
N TYR A 292 -21.20 -7.32 -21.05
CA TYR A 292 -21.34 -5.96 -20.53
C TYR A 292 -20.29 -5.66 -19.47
N THR A 293 -19.64 -4.50 -19.58
CA THR A 293 -18.70 -4.02 -18.59
C THR A 293 -19.02 -2.57 -18.21
N SER A 294 -19.22 -2.33 -16.93
CA SER A 294 -19.38 -0.98 -16.39
C SER A 294 -18.02 -0.31 -16.26
N ILE A 295 -17.70 0.60 -17.17
CA ILE A 295 -16.46 1.40 -17.12
C ILE A 295 -16.78 2.78 -16.56
N TRP A 296 -16.01 3.19 -15.56
CA TRP A 296 -16.09 4.51 -14.97
C TRP A 296 -14.96 5.38 -15.49
N GLN A 297 -15.29 6.57 -16.02
CA GLN A 297 -14.34 7.62 -16.33
C GLN A 297 -14.32 8.61 -15.17
N GLN A 298 -13.19 8.77 -14.51
CA GLN A 298 -13.00 9.63 -13.35
C GLN A 298 -11.99 10.73 -13.62
N ASN A 299 -12.35 11.96 -13.29
CA ASN A 299 -11.41 13.08 -13.24
C ASN A 299 -10.94 13.29 -11.79
N THR A 300 -9.65 13.57 -11.59
CA THR A 300 -9.05 13.79 -10.27
C THR A 300 -9.55 15.04 -9.56
N GLY A 301 -10.09 16.00 -10.31
CA GLY A 301 -10.20 17.36 -9.85
C GLY A 301 -8.87 18.11 -9.98
N TYR A 302 -8.83 19.36 -9.53
CA TYR A 302 -7.62 20.17 -9.62
C TYR A 302 -6.54 19.71 -8.64
N ILE A 303 -5.34 19.56 -9.19
CA ILE A 303 -4.14 19.17 -8.45
C ILE A 303 -3.46 20.43 -7.94
N SER A 304 -3.48 20.63 -6.63
CA SER A 304 -3.05 21.87 -5.99
C SER A 304 -1.57 21.90 -5.59
N SER A 305 -0.89 20.75 -5.61
CA SER A 305 0.51 20.64 -5.19
C SER A 305 1.27 19.53 -5.91
N SER A 306 2.59 19.64 -5.91
CA SER A 306 3.48 18.59 -6.48
C SER A 306 3.39 17.27 -5.70
N SER A 307 3.11 17.30 -4.40
CA SER A 307 2.93 16.08 -3.61
C SER A 307 1.66 15.32 -4.01
N ILE A 308 0.55 16.03 -4.23
CA ILE A 308 -0.69 15.42 -4.73
C ILE A 308 -0.50 14.91 -6.17
N ALA A 309 0.23 15.65 -7.02
CA ALA A 309 0.55 15.17 -8.37
C ALA A 309 1.33 13.85 -8.32
N ARG A 310 2.31 13.75 -7.43
CA ARG A 310 3.08 12.52 -7.21
C ARG A 310 2.19 11.38 -6.73
N GLN A 311 1.30 11.61 -5.77
CA GLN A 311 0.38 10.59 -5.29
C GLN A 311 -0.53 10.06 -6.43
N TRP A 312 -1.03 10.92 -7.30
CA TRP A 312 -1.78 10.48 -8.48
C TRP A 312 -0.93 9.65 -9.44
N GLN A 313 0.35 10.01 -9.65
CA GLN A 313 1.26 9.20 -10.45
C GLN A 313 1.49 7.83 -9.81
N GLU A 314 1.74 7.77 -8.51
CA GLU A 314 1.86 6.52 -7.75
C GLU A 314 0.58 5.66 -7.88
N PHE A 315 -0.61 6.26 -7.72
CA PHE A 315 -1.89 5.59 -7.92
C PHE A 315 -2.01 4.97 -9.32
N LEU A 316 -1.68 5.74 -10.37
CA LEU A 316 -1.80 5.28 -11.75
C LEU A 316 -0.81 4.16 -12.10
N HIS A 317 0.33 4.09 -11.43
CA HIS A 317 1.35 3.05 -11.64
C HIS A 317 1.19 1.84 -10.71
N SER A 318 0.42 1.96 -9.63
CA SER A 318 0.17 0.86 -8.70
C SER A 318 -0.55 -0.30 -9.39
N SER A 319 -0.23 -1.54 -9.02
CA SER A 319 -0.99 -2.74 -9.42
C SER A 319 -2.18 -3.01 -8.50
N ASN A 320 -2.11 -2.56 -7.25
CA ASN A 320 -3.11 -2.80 -6.22
C ASN A 320 -3.88 -1.52 -5.92
N ARG A 321 -5.10 -1.42 -6.46
CA ARG A 321 -5.95 -0.24 -6.34
C ARG A 321 -7.36 -0.62 -5.92
N TYR A 322 -7.97 0.20 -5.07
CA TYR A 322 -9.30 -0.03 -4.52
C TYR A 322 -10.11 1.27 -4.52
N LEU A 323 -11.40 1.15 -4.74
CA LEU A 323 -12.40 2.21 -4.56
C LEU A 323 -13.12 1.98 -3.23
N TYR A 324 -13.30 3.02 -2.44
CA TYR A 324 -14.17 2.99 -1.27
C TYR A 324 -15.60 3.34 -1.68
N ALA A 325 -16.48 2.36 -1.61
CA ALA A 325 -17.89 2.52 -1.95
C ALA A 325 -18.74 1.69 -0.98
N ASP A 326 -19.86 2.24 -0.53
CA ASP A 326 -20.83 1.56 0.34
C ASP A 326 -20.25 1.03 1.66
N GLY A 327 -19.21 1.70 2.16
CA GLY A 327 -18.51 1.30 3.40
C GLY A 327 -17.44 0.23 3.20
N GLU A 328 -17.20 -0.22 1.97
CA GLU A 328 -16.29 -1.30 1.62
C GLU A 328 -15.25 -0.89 0.59
N TRP A 329 -14.14 -1.64 0.56
CA TRP A 329 -13.10 -1.49 -0.46
C TRP A 329 -13.32 -2.48 -1.59
N LYS A 330 -13.58 -1.95 -2.80
CA LYS A 330 -13.76 -2.74 -4.03
C LYS A 330 -12.49 -2.62 -4.88
N GLN A 331 -11.87 -3.74 -5.24
CA GLN A 331 -10.68 -3.72 -6.09
C GLN A 331 -11.05 -3.22 -7.49
N ILE A 332 -10.19 -2.36 -8.05
CA ILE A 332 -10.39 -1.77 -9.38
C ILE A 332 -9.22 -2.04 -10.30
N ILE A 333 -9.50 -2.09 -11.60
CA ILE A 333 -8.52 -2.14 -12.67
C ILE A 333 -8.61 -0.84 -13.46
N VAL A 334 -7.50 -0.09 -13.50
CA VAL A 334 -7.37 1.11 -14.33
C VAL A 334 -6.94 0.67 -15.73
N THR A 335 -7.78 0.93 -16.72
CA THR A 335 -7.57 0.50 -18.11
C THR A 335 -6.89 1.56 -18.95
N GLU A 336 -7.27 2.82 -18.74
CA GLU A 336 -6.74 3.94 -19.50
C GLU A 336 -6.52 5.15 -18.60
N TYR A 337 -5.50 5.92 -18.87
CA TYR A 337 -5.29 7.22 -18.21
C TYR A 337 -4.58 8.22 -19.11
N GLU A 338 -4.91 9.49 -18.93
CA GLU A 338 -4.25 10.61 -19.58
C GLU A 338 -3.67 11.55 -18.55
N VAL A 339 -2.33 11.68 -18.54
CA VAL A 339 -1.59 12.57 -17.65
C VAL A 339 -0.92 13.64 -18.48
N LYS A 340 -1.46 14.86 -18.41
CA LYS A 340 -0.82 16.06 -18.99
C LYS A 340 -0.51 17.01 -17.85
N HIS A 341 0.75 17.06 -17.44
CA HIS A 341 1.22 17.98 -16.42
C HIS A 341 1.85 19.21 -17.07
N LYS A 342 1.25 20.38 -16.82
CA LYS A 342 1.75 21.67 -17.31
C LYS A 342 2.33 22.45 -16.13
N GLU A 343 3.55 22.96 -16.27
CA GLU A 343 4.11 23.87 -15.29
C GLU A 343 3.29 25.17 -15.22
N ALA A 344 3.13 25.71 -14.00
CA ALA A 344 2.40 26.95 -13.72
C ALA A 344 0.92 26.97 -14.18
N ALA A 345 0.28 25.82 -14.37
CA ALA A 345 -1.14 25.71 -14.69
C ALA A 345 -1.89 24.80 -13.70
N LEU A 346 -3.20 24.97 -13.62
CA LEU A 346 -4.06 24.03 -12.91
C LEU A 346 -4.11 22.73 -13.70
N ASN A 347 -3.64 21.66 -13.10
CA ASN A 347 -3.64 20.34 -13.71
C ASN A 347 -4.79 19.49 -13.17
N SER A 348 -5.29 18.60 -14.01
CA SER A 348 -6.18 17.51 -13.63
C SER A 348 -5.88 16.32 -14.51
N TYR A 349 -6.06 15.12 -14.00
CA TYR A 349 -5.89 13.87 -14.73
C TYR A 349 -7.23 13.19 -14.90
N THR A 350 -7.34 12.38 -15.95
CA THR A 350 -8.54 11.58 -16.19
C THR A 350 -8.12 10.14 -16.41
N PHE A 351 -8.83 9.21 -15.80
CA PHE A 351 -8.58 7.78 -15.93
C PHE A 351 -9.89 7.01 -16.03
N LYS A 352 -9.82 5.84 -16.66
CA LYS A 352 -10.93 4.90 -16.74
C LYS A 352 -10.62 3.68 -15.90
N TYR A 353 -11.62 3.17 -15.23
CA TYR A 353 -11.51 1.95 -14.43
C TYR A 353 -12.81 1.15 -14.43
N HIS A 354 -12.70 -0.12 -14.13
CA HIS A 354 -13.81 -1.00 -13.81
C HIS A 354 -13.52 -1.78 -12.52
N LEU A 355 -14.53 -2.39 -11.92
CA LEU A 355 -14.36 -3.27 -10.79
C LEU A 355 -13.65 -4.56 -11.24
N SER A 356 -12.77 -5.09 -10.38
CA SER A 356 -12.04 -6.34 -10.64
C SER A 356 -12.97 -7.55 -10.64
N GLU A 357 -14.01 -7.51 -9.81
CA GLU A 357 -15.04 -8.54 -9.76
C GLU A 357 -15.92 -8.38 -11.00
N LYS A 358 -15.96 -9.44 -11.81
CA LYS A 358 -16.94 -9.56 -12.88
C LYS A 358 -18.15 -10.26 -12.31
N ASP A 359 -19.32 -9.67 -12.55
CA ASP A 359 -20.58 -10.37 -12.29
C ASP A 359 -20.64 -11.64 -13.14
N GLU A 360 -20.68 -12.81 -12.49
CA GLU A 360 -20.77 -14.11 -13.19
C GLU A 360 -22.01 -14.23 -14.09
N ALA A 361 -22.98 -13.34 -13.91
CA ALA A 361 -24.27 -13.41 -14.56
C ALA A 361 -24.41 -12.59 -15.86
N ASN A 362 -23.37 -11.84 -16.30
CA ASN A 362 -23.42 -10.94 -17.48
C ASN A 362 -24.60 -9.94 -17.47
N TYR A 363 -25.15 -9.63 -16.31
CA TYR A 363 -26.19 -8.62 -16.18
C TYR A 363 -25.59 -7.34 -15.64
N TYR A 364 -25.83 -6.21 -16.31
CA TYR A 364 -25.56 -4.92 -15.72
C TYR A 364 -26.19 -4.86 -14.33
N ASP A 365 -25.46 -4.31 -13.41
CA ASP A 365 -25.68 -4.14 -11.98
C ASP A 365 -27.14 -4.30 -11.50
N ARG A 366 -27.63 -5.53 -11.52
CA ARG A 366 -28.93 -5.95 -11.00
C ARG A 366 -28.79 -6.61 -9.64
N ALA A 367 -27.65 -6.43 -9.00
CA ALA A 367 -27.37 -7.04 -7.70
C ALA A 367 -28.32 -6.54 -6.61
N GLU A 368 -28.84 -5.34 -6.77
CA GLU A 368 -29.87 -4.81 -5.89
C GLU A 368 -31.26 -5.05 -6.52
N LEU A 369 -31.99 -5.97 -5.92
CA LEU A 369 -33.43 -5.99 -6.15
C LEU A 369 -33.97 -4.60 -5.82
N PRO A 370 -34.76 -3.98 -6.74
CA PRO A 370 -35.38 -2.70 -6.39
C PRO A 370 -36.20 -2.93 -5.12
N GLU A 371 -35.71 -2.43 -4.00
CA GLU A 371 -36.56 -2.32 -2.83
C GLU A 371 -37.73 -1.43 -3.26
N PRO A 372 -38.97 -1.91 -3.18
CA PRO A 372 -40.09 -1.06 -3.43
C PRO A 372 -40.09 0.02 -2.34
N GLU A 373 -39.55 1.18 -2.65
CA GLU A 373 -39.82 2.39 -1.88
C GLU A 373 -41.34 2.69 -2.06
N LEU A 374 -42.12 1.89 -1.41
CA LEU A 374 -43.54 2.23 -1.24
C LEU A 374 -43.51 3.39 -0.21
N PRO A 375 -43.92 4.61 -0.62
CA PRO A 375 -44.14 5.68 0.34
C PRO A 375 -45.02 5.09 1.45
N THR A 376 -44.71 5.37 2.68
CA THR A 376 -45.50 4.93 3.86
C THR A 376 -46.98 5.26 3.72
N ASP A 377 -47.33 6.19 2.86
CA ASP A 377 -48.68 6.67 2.56
C ASP A 377 -49.32 6.07 1.31
N PHE A 378 -48.61 5.15 0.61
CA PHE A 378 -49.14 4.55 -0.62
C PHE A 378 -50.51 3.86 -0.44
N TRP A 379 -50.78 3.36 0.77
CA TRP A 379 -52.08 2.74 1.12
C TRP A 379 -53.13 3.72 1.61
N GLN A 380 -52.80 5.01 1.81
CA GLN A 380 -53.75 6.07 2.11
C GLN A 380 -54.36 6.64 0.80
N ILE A 381 -54.97 5.82 -0.01
CA ILE A 381 -55.79 6.34 -1.09
C ILE A 381 -56.97 7.05 -0.44
N PRO A 382 -57.14 8.36 -0.67
CA PRO A 382 -58.32 9.06 -0.14
C PRO A 382 -59.56 8.32 -0.68
N SER A 383 -60.42 7.88 0.21
CA SER A 383 -61.67 7.28 -0.18
C SER A 383 -62.42 8.32 -1.04
N ILE A 384 -62.56 8.00 -2.35
CA ILE A 384 -63.39 8.78 -3.27
C ILE A 384 -64.80 8.66 -2.71
N ARG A 385 -65.26 9.72 -2.05
CA ARG A 385 -66.70 9.87 -1.74
C ARG A 385 -67.44 9.93 -3.05
N ARG A 386 -68.21 8.90 -3.34
CA ARG A 386 -69.22 8.96 -4.36
C ARG A 386 -70.34 9.83 -3.79
N GLU A 387 -70.56 11.01 -4.35
CA GLU A 387 -71.79 11.77 -4.26
C GLU A 387 -72.80 11.19 -5.24
#